data_95b2f67dfd85d0582ecbf83394032d28
#
_entry.id   95b2f67dfd85d0582ecbf83394032d28
#
_cell.length_a   1.000
_cell.length_b   1.000
_cell.length_c   1.000
_cell.angle_alpha   90.00
_cell.angle_beta   90.00
_cell.angle_gamma   90.00
#
_symmetry.space_group_name_H-M   'P 1'
#
loop_
_entity.id
_entity.type
_entity.pdbx_description
1 polymer ?
#
loop_
_entity_poly.entity_id
_entity_poly.type
_entity_poly.pdbx_seq_one_letter_code
_entity_poly.pdbx_strand_id
1 'polypeptide(L)'
;MLTIIDHIREINPEAVLWDGLNDAVIGIDEKHRAVYSVDAIINVLEETNDWSSEDAMEWYQFNISTAYVGEYTPVLVFLKKGLFK
;
A
#
# COMPACT_ATOMS: atom_id res chain seq x y z
N MET A 1 16.65 3.98 -13.88
CA MET A 1 16.14 2.68 -13.39
C MET A 1 14.64 2.79 -13.10
N LEU A 2 13.87 1.84 -13.60
CA LEU A 2 12.44 1.83 -13.35
C LEU A 2 12.16 1.29 -11.95
N THR A 3 11.31 2.00 -11.19
CA THR A 3 10.83 1.53 -9.90
C THR A 3 9.57 0.69 -10.13
N ILE A 4 9.10 0.01 -9.09
CA ILE A 4 7.84 -0.73 -9.17
C ILE A 4 6.67 0.22 -9.50
N ILE A 5 6.73 1.46 -9.01
CA ILE A 5 5.71 2.46 -9.30
C ILE A 5 5.70 2.79 -10.78
N ASP A 6 6.87 3.01 -11.37
CA ASP A 6 6.98 3.28 -12.81
C ASP A 6 6.42 2.12 -13.61
N HIS A 7 6.72 0.90 -13.20
CA HIS A 7 6.25 -0.31 -13.88
C HIS A 7 4.71 -0.40 -13.84
N ILE A 8 4.12 -0.12 -12.68
CA ILE A 8 2.66 -0.14 -12.53
C ILE A 8 2.04 0.89 -13.46
N ARG A 9 2.59 2.09 -13.50
CA ARG A 9 2.05 3.17 -14.35
C ARG A 9 2.16 2.84 -15.84
N GLU A 10 3.17 2.11 -16.24
CA GLU A 10 3.30 1.66 -17.63
C GLU A 10 2.24 0.62 -17.98
N ILE A 11 2.00 -0.33 -17.09
CA ILE A 11 1.04 -1.41 -17.33
C ILE A 11 -0.38 -0.89 -17.24
N ASN A 12 -0.65 -0.04 -16.25
CA ASN A 12 -1.99 0.47 -16.02
C ASN A 12 -1.95 1.92 -15.53
N PRO A 13 -2.04 2.89 -16.44
CA PRO A 13 -2.03 4.31 -16.05
C PRO A 13 -3.19 4.70 -15.13
N GLU A 14 -4.24 3.90 -15.06
CA GLU A 14 -5.41 4.16 -14.21
C GLU A 14 -5.28 3.55 -12.82
N ALA A 15 -4.20 2.82 -12.55
CA ALA A 15 -4.00 2.24 -11.23
C ALA A 15 -3.92 3.34 -10.17
N VAL A 16 -4.67 3.16 -9.10
CA VAL A 16 -4.69 4.14 -8.01
C VAL A 16 -3.49 3.90 -7.09
N LEU A 17 -2.82 4.98 -6.74
CA LEU A 17 -1.68 4.96 -5.82
C LEU A 17 -1.93 6.02 -4.75
N TRP A 18 -1.67 5.67 -3.49
CA TRP A 18 -1.84 6.63 -2.40
C TRP A 18 -0.57 7.47 -2.24
N ASP A 19 -0.74 8.80 -2.20
CA ASP A 19 0.37 9.73 -1.99
C ASP A 19 1.10 9.44 -0.70
N GLY A 20 2.42 9.49 -0.79
CA GLY A 20 3.26 9.30 0.40
C GLY A 20 3.44 7.86 0.82
N LEU A 21 2.82 6.90 0.14
CA LEU A 21 2.90 5.49 0.52
C LEU A 21 3.59 4.61 -0.53
N ASN A 22 4.32 5.23 -1.46
CA ASN A 22 4.99 4.46 -2.52
C ASN A 22 5.95 3.41 -1.99
N ASP A 23 6.59 3.67 -0.85
CA ASP A 23 7.53 2.72 -0.25
C ASP A 23 6.84 1.46 0.27
N ALA A 24 5.52 1.48 0.38
CA ALA A 24 4.76 0.32 0.84
C ALA A 24 4.22 -0.54 -0.29
N VAL A 25 4.42 -0.14 -1.55
CA VAL A 25 3.98 -0.92 -2.70
C VAL A 25 4.93 -2.08 -2.90
N ILE A 26 4.39 -3.29 -2.95
CA ILE A 26 5.18 -4.52 -3.07
C ILE A 26 4.94 -5.29 -4.36
N GLY A 27 3.97 -4.89 -5.15
CA GLY A 27 3.71 -5.60 -6.39
C GLY A 27 2.49 -5.07 -7.12
N ILE A 28 2.08 -5.83 -8.11
CA ILE A 28 0.89 -5.57 -8.89
C ILE A 28 0.15 -6.91 -9.04
N ASP A 29 -1.17 -6.89 -8.94
CA ASP A 29 -1.93 -8.12 -9.06
C ASP A 29 -2.31 -8.39 -10.53
N GLU A 30 -2.97 -9.51 -10.78
CA GLU A 30 -3.32 -9.90 -12.15
C GLU A 30 -4.35 -8.98 -12.80
N LYS A 31 -5.04 -8.15 -12.02
CA LYS A 31 -5.97 -7.14 -12.53
C LYS A 31 -5.30 -5.79 -12.70
N HIS A 32 -4.00 -5.76 -12.57
CA HIS A 32 -3.17 -4.56 -12.71
C HIS A 32 -3.47 -3.50 -11.65
N ARG A 33 -3.76 -3.94 -10.43
CA ARG A 33 -3.93 -3.06 -9.27
C ARG A 33 -2.65 -3.07 -8.45
N ALA A 34 -2.32 -1.92 -7.87
CA ALA A 34 -1.17 -1.84 -6.96
C ALA A 34 -1.44 -2.68 -5.71
N VAL A 35 -0.44 -3.41 -5.24
CA VAL A 35 -0.52 -4.20 -4.02
C VAL A 35 0.37 -3.57 -2.97
N TYR A 36 -0.22 -3.25 -1.82
CA TYR A 36 0.47 -2.61 -0.70
C TYR A 36 0.64 -3.59 0.46
N SER A 37 1.80 -3.53 1.11
CA SER A 37 1.99 -4.21 2.38
C SER A 37 1.42 -3.32 3.49
N VAL A 38 0.47 -3.83 4.26
CA VAL A 38 -0.12 -3.08 5.37
C VAL A 38 0.95 -2.78 6.41
N ASP A 39 1.82 -3.75 6.70
CA ASP A 39 2.91 -3.54 7.66
C ASP A 39 3.81 -2.38 7.24
N ALA A 40 4.12 -2.29 5.96
CA ALA A 40 4.95 -1.21 5.44
C ALA A 40 4.20 0.13 5.49
N ILE A 41 2.89 0.14 5.21
CA ILE A 41 2.08 1.37 5.35
C ILE A 41 2.17 1.88 6.78
N ILE A 42 1.99 1.00 7.76
CA ILE A 42 2.05 1.39 9.17
C ILE A 42 3.42 1.98 9.51
N ASN A 43 4.50 1.34 9.05
CA ASN A 43 5.85 1.85 9.27
C ASN A 43 6.05 3.26 8.68
N VAL A 44 5.56 3.48 7.46
CA VAL A 44 5.67 4.80 6.82
C VAL A 44 4.90 5.84 7.63
N LEU A 45 3.69 5.51 8.09
CA LEU A 45 2.89 6.43 8.89
C LEU A 45 3.55 6.77 10.22
N GLU A 46 4.15 5.78 10.87
CA GLU A 46 4.90 6.00 12.11
C GLU A 46 6.06 6.96 11.90
N GLU A 47 6.87 6.68 10.88
CA GLU A 47 8.06 7.47 10.62
C GLU A 47 7.76 8.89 10.14
N THR A 48 6.79 9.01 9.25
CA THR A 48 6.43 10.29 8.62
C THR A 48 5.78 11.24 9.62
N ASN A 49 4.97 10.69 10.53
CA ASN A 49 4.18 11.51 11.46
C ASN A 49 4.64 11.44 12.92
N ASP A 50 5.66 10.63 13.19
CA ASP A 50 6.13 10.40 14.56
C ASP A 50 4.98 9.87 15.44
N TRP A 51 4.22 8.92 14.89
CA TRP A 51 3.10 8.29 15.59
C TRP A 51 3.50 6.94 16.21
N SER A 52 2.73 6.52 17.21
CA SER A 52 2.83 5.16 17.73
C SER A 52 2.21 4.18 16.72
N SER A 53 2.48 2.89 16.90
CA SER A 53 1.86 1.86 16.07
C SER A 53 0.33 1.89 16.18
N GLU A 54 -0.20 2.15 17.38
CA GLU A 54 -1.63 2.22 17.59
C GLU A 54 -2.25 3.37 16.81
N ASP A 55 -1.64 4.54 16.86
CA ASP A 55 -2.13 5.72 16.14
C ASP A 55 -2.06 5.50 14.64
N ALA A 56 -0.98 4.93 14.15
CA ALA A 56 -0.81 4.63 12.73
C ALA A 56 -1.88 3.62 12.26
N MET A 57 -2.11 2.56 13.05
CA MET A 57 -3.11 1.55 12.70
C MET A 57 -4.51 2.14 12.67
N GLU A 58 -4.84 3.00 13.64
CA GLU A 58 -6.14 3.64 13.69
C GLU A 58 -6.37 4.51 12.45
N TRP A 59 -5.37 5.32 12.10
CA TRP A 59 -5.46 6.17 10.91
C TRP A 59 -5.65 5.32 9.65
N TYR A 60 -4.89 4.23 9.54
CA TYR A 60 -4.99 3.29 8.43
C TYR A 60 -6.41 2.71 8.32
N GLN A 61 -6.97 2.28 9.44
CA GLN A 61 -8.29 1.67 9.44
C GLN A 61 -9.38 2.64 9.01
N PHE A 62 -9.28 3.90 9.41
CA PHE A 62 -10.29 4.90 9.06
C PHE A 62 -10.12 5.47 7.66
N ASN A 63 -8.91 5.52 7.15
CA ASN A 63 -8.63 6.26 5.92
C ASN A 63 -8.25 5.40 4.72
N ILE A 64 -7.75 4.19 4.94
CA ILE A 64 -7.25 3.34 3.87
C ILE A 64 -7.98 2.01 3.79
N SER A 65 -8.10 1.32 4.90
CA SER A 65 -8.60 -0.06 4.96
C SER A 65 -9.96 -0.26 4.29
N THR A 66 -10.84 0.72 4.41
CA THR A 66 -12.20 0.64 3.88
C THR A 66 -12.42 1.52 2.65
N ALA A 67 -11.36 2.16 2.15
CA ALA A 67 -11.49 3.06 1.00
C ALA A 67 -11.80 2.28 -0.26
N TYR A 68 -12.74 2.79 -1.04
CA TYR A 68 -13.01 2.27 -2.37
C TYR A 68 -12.95 3.45 -3.34
N VAL A 69 -12.06 3.37 -4.30
CA VAL A 69 -11.82 4.46 -5.25
C VAL A 69 -11.91 3.98 -6.69
N GLY A 70 -12.76 2.99 -6.93
CA GLY A 70 -13.03 2.50 -8.28
C GLY A 70 -12.46 1.11 -8.52
N GLU A 71 -12.51 0.70 -9.78
CA GLU A 71 -12.09 -0.63 -10.22
C GLU A 71 -10.65 -0.97 -9.86
N TYR A 72 -9.78 0.03 -9.87
CA TYR A 72 -8.35 -0.17 -9.60
C TYR A 72 -7.95 0.27 -8.19
N THR A 73 -8.87 0.15 -7.25
CA THR A 73 -8.57 0.35 -5.83
C THR A 73 -7.42 -0.59 -5.44
N PRO A 74 -6.38 -0.09 -4.76
CA PRO A 74 -5.25 -0.93 -4.39
C PRO A 74 -5.63 -2.11 -3.51
N VAL A 75 -4.86 -3.17 -3.61
CA VAL A 75 -5.00 -4.37 -2.78
C VAL A 75 -4.13 -4.21 -1.54
N LEU A 76 -4.67 -4.59 -0.39
CA LEU A 76 -3.97 -4.49 0.89
C LEU A 76 -3.68 -5.89 1.40
N VAL A 77 -2.42 -6.19 1.70
CA VAL A 77 -2.04 -7.51 2.21
C VAL A 77 -1.19 -7.37 3.47
N PHE A 78 -1.32 -8.34 4.35
CA PHE A 78 -0.46 -8.46 5.51
C PHE A 78 0.63 -9.49 5.20
N LEU A 79 1.88 -9.11 5.43
CA LEU A 79 3.00 -10.02 5.26
C LEU A 79 3.39 -10.54 6.64
N LYS A 80 2.90 -11.72 6.97
CA LYS A 80 3.19 -12.33 8.27
C LYS A 80 4.44 -13.20 8.16
N LYS A 81 5.53 -12.72 8.74
CA LYS A 81 6.77 -13.46 8.76
C LYS A 81 6.57 -14.80 9.40
N GLY A 82 6.60 -15.70 9.50
CA GLY A 82 6.34 -16.95 10.17
C GLY A 82 5.30 -17.80 9.45
N LEU A 83 4.47 -17.21 8.61
CA LEU A 83 3.49 -17.96 7.86
C LEU A 83 4.08 -18.64 6.63
N PHE A 84 5.18 -18.13 6.13
CA PHE A 84 5.76 -18.56 4.85
C PHE A 84 7.16 -19.14 5.02
N LYS A 85 7.39 -19.78 6.12
CA LYS A 85 8.68 -20.44 6.35
C LYS A 85 8.79 -21.70 5.53
#